data_7d2642e1b676554e8a6a22040d159cd2
#
_entry.id   7d2642e1b676554e8a6a22040d159cd2
#
_cell.length_a   1.000
_cell.length_b   1.000
_cell.length_c   1.000
_cell.angle_alpha   90.00
_cell.angle_beta   90.00
_cell.angle_gamma   90.00
#
_symmetry.space_group_name_H-M   'P 1'
#
loop_
_entity.id
_entity.type
_entity.pdbx_description
1 polymer ?
#
loop_
_entity_poly.entity_id
_entity_poly.type
_entity_poly.pdbx_seq_one_letter_code
_entity_poly.pdbx_strand_id
1 'polypeptide(L)'
;MPIIVSSTTRPAEFVLSEASGQRSRENITVTQTGTALKSGTVMGRITASGKYIASVAGATNGSQVAAGILYSPLVAFTGDVKAVAFVRDCEVIRAILVGLDAAGDTALKSVGVIVRGTV
;
A
#
# COMPACT_ATOMS: atom_id res chain seq x y z
N MET A 1 13.29 -7.82 24.83
CA MET A 1 13.83 -7.40 23.55
C MET A 1 13.82 -5.89 23.44
N PRO A 2 14.91 -5.33 23.06
CA PRO A 2 14.92 -3.90 22.85
C PRO A 2 13.96 -3.50 21.76
N ILE A 3 13.23 -2.48 22.01
CA ILE A 3 12.37 -1.92 20.97
C ILE A 3 13.22 -1.04 20.11
N ILE A 4 13.31 -1.40 18.88
CA ILE A 4 13.96 -0.54 17.92
C ILE A 4 12.94 0.47 17.48
N VAL A 5 13.10 1.65 17.96
CA VAL A 5 12.26 2.74 17.52
C VAL A 5 12.80 3.19 16.19
N SER A 6 12.22 2.70 15.17
CA SER A 6 12.63 3.03 13.83
C SER A 6 11.56 3.89 13.19
N SER A 7 11.98 4.88 12.44
CA SER A 7 11.05 5.68 11.65
C SER A 7 10.59 4.92 10.42
N THR A 8 11.20 3.79 10.13
CA THR A 8 10.87 3.00 8.95
C THR A 8 9.97 1.84 9.34
N THR A 9 8.82 1.75 8.70
CA THR A 9 7.89 0.63 8.90
C THR A 9 8.50 -0.63 8.30
N ARG A 10 8.50 -1.71 9.07
CA ARG A 10 9.00 -2.99 8.58
C ARG A 10 8.02 -3.56 7.55
N PRO A 11 8.50 -4.45 6.65
CA PRO A 11 7.63 -5.09 5.67
C PRO A 11 6.43 -5.75 6.34
N ALA A 12 5.24 -5.49 5.82
CA ALA A 12 3.97 -6.05 6.28
C ALA A 12 3.66 -5.80 7.76
N GLU A 13 4.32 -4.84 8.39
CA GLU A 13 4.07 -4.53 9.81
C GLU A 13 2.62 -4.11 10.05
N PHE A 14 1.98 -3.54 9.04
CA PHE A 14 0.60 -3.03 9.10
C PHE A 14 -0.45 -4.13 9.00
N VAL A 15 -0.07 -5.37 8.71
CA VAL A 15 -1.03 -6.44 8.44
C VAL A 15 -1.46 -7.10 9.75
N LEU A 16 -2.76 -7.12 10.02
CA LEU A 16 -3.34 -7.85 11.14
C LEU A 16 -3.67 -9.28 10.74
N SER A 17 -4.17 -9.47 9.53
CA SER A 17 -4.48 -10.79 9.02
C SER A 17 -4.53 -10.76 7.50
N GLU A 18 -4.31 -11.90 6.88
CA GLU A 18 -4.48 -12.05 5.45
C GLU A 18 -5.04 -13.45 5.15
N ALA A 19 -5.54 -13.60 3.91
CA ALA A 19 -6.09 -14.88 3.48
C ALA A 19 -5.00 -15.96 3.42
N SER A 20 -5.42 -17.20 3.40
CA SER A 20 -4.52 -18.35 3.36
C SER A 20 -3.54 -18.25 2.20
N GLY A 21 -2.31 -18.62 2.45
CA GLY A 21 -1.25 -18.55 1.45
C GLY A 21 -0.93 -17.12 1.11
N GLN A 22 -0.81 -16.82 -0.16
CA GLN A 22 -0.47 -15.49 -0.63
C GLN A 22 -1.60 -14.86 -1.47
N ARG A 23 -2.82 -15.29 -1.26
CA ARG A 23 -3.96 -14.82 -2.05
C ARG A 23 -4.19 -13.31 -1.93
N SER A 24 -3.85 -12.74 -0.77
CA SER A 24 -4.02 -11.30 -0.55
C SER A 24 -2.97 -10.45 -1.25
N ARG A 25 -1.88 -11.05 -1.67
CA ARG A 25 -0.73 -10.36 -2.25
C ARG A 25 -0.73 -10.47 -3.77
N GLU A 26 -0.13 -9.47 -4.39
CA GLU A 26 0.01 -9.48 -5.84
C GLU A 26 1.31 -8.79 -6.23
N ASN A 27 1.96 -9.32 -7.25
CA ASN A 27 3.15 -8.68 -7.82
C ASN A 27 2.69 -7.51 -8.67
N ILE A 28 3.28 -6.34 -8.42
CA ILE A 28 2.92 -5.12 -9.13
C ILE A 28 4.17 -4.45 -9.68
N THR A 29 3.98 -3.52 -10.59
CA THR A 29 5.04 -2.64 -11.06
C THR A 29 4.74 -1.24 -10.52
N VAL A 30 5.71 -0.68 -9.80
CA VAL A 30 5.59 0.66 -9.22
C VAL A 30 6.44 1.62 -10.03
N THR A 31 5.85 2.73 -10.45
CA THR A 31 6.60 3.80 -11.10
C THR A 31 7.03 4.79 -10.03
N GLN A 32 8.34 4.92 -9.82
CA GLN A 32 8.89 5.86 -8.85
C GLN A 32 9.45 7.09 -9.55
N THR A 33 9.34 8.22 -8.88
CA THR A 33 9.79 9.50 -9.41
C THR A 33 10.88 10.12 -8.54
N GLY A 34 11.74 9.28 -7.97
CA GLY A 34 12.87 9.72 -7.17
C GLY A 34 12.64 9.75 -5.68
N THR A 35 11.45 9.39 -5.22
CA THR A 35 11.10 9.40 -3.80
C THR A 35 10.98 7.98 -3.27
N ALA A 36 11.58 7.72 -2.11
CA ALA A 36 11.44 6.44 -1.44
C ALA A 36 10.00 6.26 -0.95
N LEU A 37 9.52 5.02 -0.94
CA LEU A 37 8.19 4.68 -0.44
C LEU A 37 8.33 3.77 0.77
N LYS A 38 7.52 3.99 1.78
CA LYS A 38 7.53 3.18 2.99
C LYS A 38 6.59 1.99 2.86
N SER A 39 6.89 0.92 3.57
CA SER A 39 5.93 -0.17 3.75
C SER A 39 4.65 0.40 4.36
N GLY A 40 3.51 -0.03 3.86
CA GLY A 40 2.23 0.50 4.33
C GLY A 40 1.72 1.69 3.53
N THR A 41 2.43 2.12 2.49
CA THR A 41 1.96 3.20 1.62
C THR A 41 0.74 2.73 0.84
N VAL A 42 -0.32 3.53 0.90
CA VAL A 42 -1.54 3.26 0.13
C VAL A 42 -1.26 3.59 -1.33
N MET A 43 -1.45 2.60 -2.19
CA MET A 43 -1.09 2.71 -3.61
C MET A 43 -2.34 2.84 -4.47
N GLY A 44 -2.22 3.63 -5.53
CA GLY A 44 -3.24 3.74 -6.55
C GLY A 44 -2.72 3.18 -7.87
N ARG A 45 -3.62 2.70 -8.70
CA ARG A 45 -3.27 2.09 -9.98
C ARG A 45 -3.57 3.06 -11.12
N ILE A 46 -2.57 3.32 -11.95
CA ILE A 46 -2.76 4.15 -13.14
C ILE A 46 -3.53 3.32 -14.17
N THR A 47 -4.71 3.78 -14.53
CA THR A 47 -5.61 3.02 -15.39
C THR A 47 -4.99 2.68 -16.74
N ALA A 48 -4.31 3.62 -17.36
CA ALA A 48 -3.78 3.43 -18.72
C ALA A 48 -2.64 2.42 -18.78
N SER A 49 -1.76 2.40 -17.78
CA SER A 49 -0.56 1.56 -17.82
C SER A 49 -0.66 0.33 -16.92
N GLY A 50 -1.55 0.37 -15.93
CA GLY A 50 -1.63 -0.68 -14.93
C GLY A 50 -0.53 -0.63 -13.89
N LYS A 51 0.33 0.39 -13.93
CA LYS A 51 1.39 0.57 -12.95
C LYS A 51 0.84 1.26 -11.71
N TYR A 52 1.53 1.10 -10.60
CA TYR A 52 1.09 1.66 -9.32
C TYR A 52 1.99 2.81 -8.91
N ILE A 53 1.38 3.80 -8.26
CA ILE A 53 2.08 4.89 -7.59
C ILE A 53 1.40 5.11 -6.25
N ALA A 54 2.02 5.91 -5.38
CA ALA A 54 1.36 6.30 -4.14
C ALA A 54 0.03 7.00 -4.49
N SER A 55 -1.05 6.63 -3.81
CA SER A 55 -2.36 7.17 -4.11
C SER A 55 -2.39 8.68 -3.83
N VAL A 56 -2.91 9.45 -4.79
CA VAL A 56 -2.99 10.90 -4.68
C VAL A 56 -4.43 11.33 -4.94
N ALA A 57 -5.05 11.97 -3.96
CA ALA A 57 -6.47 12.29 -3.99
C ALA A 57 -6.87 13.19 -5.17
N GLY A 58 -5.98 14.06 -5.60
CA GLY A 58 -6.27 14.98 -6.72
C GLY A 58 -5.93 14.47 -8.09
N ALA A 59 -5.44 13.25 -8.21
CA ALA A 59 -5.03 12.72 -9.50
C ALA A 59 -6.24 12.41 -10.38
N THR A 60 -5.99 12.34 -11.69
CA THR A 60 -7.04 12.04 -12.67
C THR A 60 -6.70 10.85 -13.55
N ASN A 61 -5.62 10.13 -13.23
CA ASN A 61 -5.13 9.01 -14.03
C ASN A 61 -5.54 7.63 -13.47
N GLY A 62 -6.38 7.61 -12.45
CA GLY A 62 -6.80 6.37 -11.78
C GLY A 62 -6.16 6.18 -10.42
N SER A 63 -5.02 6.80 -10.16
CA SER A 63 -4.30 6.63 -8.90
C SER A 63 -4.95 7.35 -7.72
N GLN A 64 -5.98 8.16 -7.97
CA GLN A 64 -6.74 8.79 -6.91
C GLN A 64 -7.59 7.77 -6.13
N VAL A 65 -7.79 6.58 -6.70
CA VAL A 65 -8.53 5.51 -6.05
C VAL A 65 -7.53 4.54 -5.43
N ALA A 66 -7.61 4.32 -4.12
CA ALA A 66 -6.73 3.38 -3.45
C ALA A 66 -7.00 1.96 -3.97
N ALA A 67 -5.95 1.26 -4.36
CA ALA A 67 -6.06 -0.06 -4.97
C ALA A 67 -5.25 -1.13 -4.24
N GLY A 68 -4.41 -0.75 -3.29
CA GLY A 68 -3.62 -1.70 -2.54
C GLY A 68 -2.69 -1.01 -1.57
N ILE A 69 -1.90 -1.81 -0.87
CA ILE A 69 -0.98 -1.32 0.15
C ILE A 69 0.38 -1.97 -0.07
N LEU A 70 1.42 -1.16 -0.14
CA LEU A 70 2.78 -1.62 -0.44
C LEU A 70 3.31 -2.55 0.66
N TYR A 71 3.80 -3.72 0.26
CA TYR A 71 4.27 -4.75 1.19
C TYR A 71 5.59 -4.38 1.86
N SER A 72 6.58 -3.95 1.08
CA SER A 72 7.93 -3.63 1.57
C SER A 72 8.32 -2.22 1.17
N PRO A 73 9.20 -1.57 1.93
CA PRO A 73 9.67 -0.25 1.53
C PRO A 73 10.47 -0.33 0.24
N LEU A 74 10.42 0.74 -0.54
CA LEU A 74 11.20 0.88 -1.76
C LEU A 74 12.16 2.04 -1.58
N VAL A 75 13.42 1.84 -1.94
CA VAL A 75 14.41 2.92 -1.89
C VAL A 75 14.12 3.95 -2.97
N ALA A 76 14.67 5.14 -2.82
CA ALA A 76 14.51 6.19 -3.82
C ALA A 76 15.05 5.71 -5.17
N PHE A 77 14.25 5.88 -6.22
CA PHE A 77 14.58 5.41 -7.55
C PHE A 77 13.71 6.16 -8.54
N THR A 78 14.18 6.31 -9.77
CA THR A 78 13.39 6.90 -10.85
C THR A 78 13.19 5.84 -11.92
N GLY A 79 11.94 5.43 -12.12
CA GLY A 79 11.60 4.41 -13.09
C GLY A 79 10.72 3.32 -12.49
N ASP A 80 10.57 2.23 -13.23
CA ASP A 80 9.69 1.14 -12.83
C ASP A 80 10.43 0.13 -11.95
N VAL A 81 9.78 -0.29 -10.87
CA VAL A 81 10.32 -1.23 -9.90
C VAL A 81 9.29 -2.33 -9.64
N LYS A 82 9.74 -3.56 -9.56
CA LYS A 82 8.87 -4.67 -9.17
C LYS A 82 8.66 -4.66 -7.67
N ALA A 83 7.42 -4.86 -7.25
CA ALA A 83 7.08 -4.85 -5.84
C ALA A 83 5.91 -5.79 -5.57
N VAL A 84 5.53 -5.92 -4.31
CA VAL A 84 4.37 -6.71 -3.88
C VAL A 84 3.44 -5.79 -3.11
N ALA A 85 2.15 -5.94 -3.33
CA ALA A 85 1.13 -5.18 -2.61
C ALA A 85 0.05 -6.12 -2.08
N PHE A 86 -0.58 -5.73 -0.98
CA PHE A 86 -1.80 -6.36 -0.50
C PHE A 86 -2.96 -5.68 -1.22
N VAL A 87 -3.70 -6.45 -2.00
CA VAL A 87 -4.75 -5.90 -2.86
C VAL A 87 -6.14 -6.46 -2.56
N ARG A 88 -6.24 -7.47 -1.69
CA ARG A 88 -7.53 -8.07 -1.34
C ARG A 88 -7.45 -8.88 -0.05
N ASP A 89 -8.62 -9.08 0.59
CA ASP A 89 -8.84 -10.10 1.62
C ASP A 89 -7.83 -10.09 2.78
N CYS A 90 -7.60 -8.91 3.37
CA CYS A 90 -6.74 -8.78 4.53
C CYS A 90 -7.25 -7.70 5.47
N GLU A 91 -6.71 -7.68 6.69
CA GLU A 91 -6.98 -6.63 7.67
C GLU A 91 -5.69 -5.91 7.99
N VAL A 92 -5.75 -4.60 8.09
CA VAL A 92 -4.56 -3.75 8.27
C VAL A 92 -4.80 -2.72 9.37
N ILE A 93 -3.70 -2.20 9.91
CA ILE A 93 -3.72 -1.23 11.01
C ILE A 93 -3.66 0.18 10.43
N ARG A 94 -4.70 0.98 10.66
CA ARG A 94 -4.79 2.34 10.12
C ARG A 94 -3.60 3.20 10.50
N ALA A 95 -3.15 3.12 11.74
CA ALA A 95 -2.12 4.01 12.26
C ALA A 95 -0.77 3.87 11.56
N ILE A 96 -0.52 2.73 10.92
CA ILE A 96 0.76 2.46 10.26
C ILE A 96 0.71 2.77 8.76
N LEU A 97 -0.49 2.93 8.20
CA LEU A 97 -0.63 3.21 6.78
C LEU A 97 -0.22 4.64 6.45
N VAL A 98 0.37 4.82 5.27
CA VAL A 98 0.82 6.12 4.78
C VAL A 98 -0.09 6.56 3.64
N GLY A 99 -0.69 7.72 3.79
CA GLY A 99 -1.49 8.32 2.72
C GLY A 99 -2.94 7.87 2.67
N LEU A 100 -3.45 7.27 3.75
CA LEU A 100 -4.85 6.84 3.79
C LEU A 100 -5.75 8.04 4.10
N ASP A 101 -6.85 8.15 3.35
CA ASP A 101 -7.92 9.11 3.64
C ASP A 101 -9.26 8.37 3.63
N ALA A 102 -10.35 9.10 3.85
CA ALA A 102 -11.68 8.48 3.93
C ALA A 102 -12.08 7.80 2.62
N ALA A 103 -11.74 8.40 1.49
CA ALA A 103 -12.02 7.81 0.18
C ALA A 103 -11.18 6.56 -0.04
N GLY A 104 -9.94 6.57 0.42
CA GLY A 104 -9.06 5.41 0.34
C GLY A 104 -9.57 4.25 1.17
N ASP A 105 -10.06 4.52 2.38
CA ASP A 105 -10.65 3.52 3.25
C ASP A 105 -11.83 2.83 2.54
N THR A 106 -12.72 3.63 1.96
CA THR A 106 -13.87 3.10 1.24
C THR A 106 -13.45 2.27 0.03
N ALA A 107 -12.47 2.74 -0.74
CA ALA A 107 -12.00 2.02 -1.91
C ALA A 107 -11.33 0.69 -1.54
N LEU A 108 -10.53 0.67 -0.48
CA LEU A 108 -9.89 -0.55 -0.02
C LEU A 108 -10.92 -1.57 0.49
N LYS A 109 -11.93 -1.09 1.20
CA LYS A 109 -12.99 -1.97 1.69
C LYS A 109 -13.70 -2.68 0.54
N SER A 110 -13.86 -2.00 -0.59
CA SER A 110 -14.54 -2.58 -1.74
C SER A 110 -13.81 -3.76 -2.36
N VAL A 111 -12.52 -3.90 -2.09
CA VAL A 111 -11.72 -5.05 -2.56
C VAL A 111 -11.36 -6.00 -1.42
N GLY A 112 -11.97 -5.83 -0.26
CA GLY A 112 -11.76 -6.75 0.85
C GLY A 112 -10.59 -6.41 1.76
N VAL A 113 -10.03 -5.22 1.64
CA VAL A 113 -8.98 -4.75 2.56
C VAL A 113 -9.65 -3.95 3.66
N ILE A 114 -9.69 -4.51 4.86
CA ILE A 114 -10.38 -3.91 6.00
C ILE A 114 -9.37 -3.15 6.85
N VAL A 115 -9.61 -1.85 6.99
CA VAL A 115 -8.74 -0.99 7.79
C VAL A 115 -9.31 -0.91 9.20
N ARG A 116 -8.51 -1.32 10.19
CA ARG A 116 -8.90 -1.30 11.59
C ARG A 116 -8.28 -0.10 12.28
N GLY A 117 -9.05 0.57 13.10
CA GLY A 117 -8.59 1.75 13.83
C GLY A 117 -7.66 1.41 14.98
N THR A 118 -7.82 0.23 15.56
CA THR A 118 -6.98 -0.24 16.66
C THR A 118 -6.63 -1.70 16.46
N VAL A 119 -5.62 -2.11 17.18
CA VAL A 119 -5.19 -3.51 17.18
C VAL A 119 -5.97 -4.28 18.23
#